data_aa4ca19ac2cc8c8bcafae725d71d6929
#
_entry.id   aa4ca19ac2cc8c8bcafae725d71d6929
#
_cell.length_a   1.000
_cell.length_b   1.000
_cell.length_c   1.000
_cell.angle_alpha   90.00
_cell.angle_beta   90.00
_cell.angle_gamma   90.00
#
_symmetry.space_group_name_H-M   'P 1'
#
loop_
_entity.id
_entity.type
_entity.pdbx_description
1 polymer ?
#
loop_
_entity_poly.entity_id
_entity_poly.type
_entity_poly.pdbx_seq_one_letter_code
_entity_poly.pdbx_strand_id
1 'polypeptide(L)'
;MLTLKITNSNLFKERAKKVIPHQTGTFSRSAPHFIEGVYPVYIESANGSRFTDVDGNEFIDYLCALGPITLGYNYESVNIAIIEQLKKGILFSLPHRSEVELSELFCKTIPYADMVKFEKSGSNAVTGAVRAARAYTKRDKIAYCGGGGIWHDWQAAMVSRDGGVPKFNKE
;
A
#
# COMPACT_ATOMS: atom_id res chain seq x y z
N MET A 1 -28.88 16.49 -11.17
CA MET A 1 -27.88 16.15 -10.13
C MET A 1 -27.86 14.64 -10.03
N LEU A 2 -26.78 13.96 -10.34
CA LEU A 2 -26.67 12.51 -10.19
C LEU A 2 -26.72 12.20 -8.69
N THR A 3 -27.81 11.56 -8.24
CA THR A 3 -27.92 11.12 -6.85
C THR A 3 -27.25 9.77 -6.73
N LEU A 4 -26.09 9.71 -6.09
CA LEU A 4 -25.40 8.45 -5.82
C LEU A 4 -26.22 7.60 -4.85
N LYS A 5 -26.30 6.31 -5.12
CA LYS A 5 -26.82 5.34 -4.17
C LYS A 5 -25.73 5.03 -3.15
N ILE A 6 -26.02 5.11 -1.85
CA ILE A 6 -25.02 4.93 -0.77
C ILE A 6 -25.53 4.03 0.35
N THR A 7 -26.54 3.21 0.07
CA THR A 7 -27.20 2.36 1.09
C THR A 7 -26.25 1.32 1.65
N ASN A 8 -25.60 0.54 0.78
CA ASN A 8 -24.66 -0.51 1.17
C ASN A 8 -23.37 0.09 1.75
N SER A 9 -22.88 1.19 1.17
CA SER A 9 -21.74 1.93 1.69
C SER A 9 -21.94 2.33 3.15
N ASN A 10 -23.11 2.86 3.50
CA ASN A 10 -23.45 3.20 4.87
C ASN A 10 -23.57 1.96 5.78
N LEU A 11 -24.17 0.88 5.28
CA LEU A 11 -24.27 -0.37 6.03
C LEU A 11 -22.87 -0.94 6.37
N PHE A 12 -21.97 -1.00 5.39
CA PHE A 12 -20.60 -1.47 5.61
C PHE A 12 -19.82 -0.53 6.56
N LYS A 13 -20.00 0.78 6.44
CA LYS A 13 -19.42 1.78 7.34
C LYS A 13 -19.81 1.53 8.79
N GLU A 14 -21.09 1.32 9.08
CA GLU A 14 -21.57 1.04 10.44
C GLU A 14 -21.06 -0.31 10.98
N ARG A 15 -20.93 -1.31 10.12
CA ARG A 15 -20.32 -2.59 10.49
C ARG A 15 -18.83 -2.43 10.79
N ALA A 16 -18.09 -1.72 9.94
CA ALA A 16 -16.66 -1.49 10.10
C ALA A 16 -16.33 -0.70 11.36
N LYS A 17 -17.12 0.29 11.75
CA LYS A 17 -16.95 1.05 13.00
C LYS A 17 -16.85 0.15 14.24
N LYS A 18 -17.49 -1.00 14.23
CA LYS A 18 -17.53 -1.92 15.37
C LYS A 18 -16.29 -2.82 15.48
N VAL A 19 -15.57 -3.03 14.39
CA VAL A 19 -14.55 -4.09 14.29
C VAL A 19 -13.23 -3.63 13.68
N ILE A 20 -13.17 -2.47 13.07
CA ILE A 20 -11.97 -1.95 12.41
C ILE A 20 -11.69 -0.52 12.88
N PRO A 21 -10.57 -0.27 13.57
CA PRO A 21 -10.14 1.09 13.88
C PRO A 21 -10.09 1.95 12.62
N HIS A 22 -10.65 3.16 12.66
CA HIS A 22 -10.78 4.06 11.50
C HIS A 22 -11.51 3.47 10.28
N GLN A 23 -12.22 2.34 10.43
CA GLN A 23 -13.04 1.66 9.40
C GLN A 23 -12.25 1.09 8.21
N THR A 24 -10.93 1.10 8.26
CA THR A 24 -10.05 0.61 7.19
C THR A 24 -8.67 0.26 7.74
N GLY A 25 -7.94 -0.63 7.06
CA GLY A 25 -6.56 -0.94 7.39
C GLY A 25 -5.55 0.15 7.01
N THR A 26 -5.97 1.13 6.20
CA THR A 26 -5.10 2.21 5.72
C THR A 26 -5.70 3.56 6.07
N PHE A 27 -5.04 4.33 6.93
CA PHE A 27 -5.55 5.60 7.45
C PHE A 27 -6.01 6.58 6.35
N SER A 28 -5.24 6.73 5.28
CA SER A 28 -5.59 7.60 4.14
C SER A 28 -6.84 7.16 3.37
N ARG A 29 -7.33 5.96 3.60
CA ARG A 29 -8.60 5.44 3.03
C ARG A 29 -9.76 5.50 4.01
N SER A 30 -9.56 6.07 5.19
CA SER A 30 -10.61 6.12 6.20
C SER A 30 -11.73 7.08 5.80
N ALA A 31 -12.96 6.71 6.10
CA ALA A 31 -14.16 7.47 5.76
C ALA A 31 -14.13 8.95 6.19
N PRO A 32 -13.55 9.33 7.35
CA PRO A 32 -13.46 10.73 7.74
C PRO A 32 -12.64 11.64 6.82
N HIS A 33 -11.83 11.08 5.94
CA HIS A 33 -11.05 11.85 4.96
C HIS A 33 -11.85 12.23 3.70
N PHE A 34 -13.06 11.71 3.55
CA PHE A 34 -13.89 11.92 2.37
C PHE A 34 -15.18 12.65 2.73
N ILE A 35 -15.78 13.32 1.74
CA ILE A 35 -17.04 14.03 1.92
C ILE A 35 -18.14 13.01 2.17
N GLU A 36 -18.72 13.02 3.35
CA GLU A 36 -19.77 12.10 3.76
C GLU A 36 -21.01 12.23 2.86
N GLY A 37 -21.55 11.10 2.46
CA GLY A 37 -22.75 11.03 1.61
C GLY A 37 -22.53 11.33 0.12
N VAL A 38 -21.29 11.65 -0.28
CA VAL A 38 -20.95 11.97 -1.68
C VAL A 38 -19.88 11.03 -2.23
N TYR A 39 -18.94 10.61 -1.40
CA TYR A 39 -17.82 9.79 -1.82
C TYR A 39 -18.09 8.31 -1.55
N PRO A 40 -17.77 7.40 -2.51
CA PRO A 40 -17.85 5.95 -2.27
C PRO A 40 -16.83 5.54 -1.22
N VAL A 41 -17.22 4.64 -0.32
CA VAL A 41 -16.35 4.21 0.78
C VAL A 41 -15.78 2.81 0.53
N TYR A 42 -16.55 1.95 -0.13
CA TYR A 42 -16.17 0.55 -0.35
C TYR A 42 -16.30 0.18 -1.82
N ILE A 43 -15.23 -0.39 -2.37
CA ILE A 43 -15.15 -0.86 -3.76
C ILE A 43 -15.57 -2.33 -3.79
N GLU A 44 -16.40 -2.71 -4.76
CA GLU A 44 -16.78 -4.09 -5.05
C GLU A 44 -15.88 -4.70 -6.12
N SER A 45 -15.65 -3.98 -7.22
CA SER A 45 -14.84 -4.45 -8.34
C SER A 45 -14.17 -3.30 -9.08
N ALA A 46 -13.12 -3.62 -9.84
CA ALA A 46 -12.42 -2.63 -10.65
C ALA A 46 -11.84 -3.25 -11.92
N ASN A 47 -11.78 -2.46 -13.01
CA ASN A 47 -11.18 -2.86 -14.28
C ASN A 47 -10.61 -1.64 -15.00
N GLY A 48 -9.40 -1.76 -15.55
CA GLY A 48 -8.72 -0.65 -16.20
C GLY A 48 -8.61 0.57 -15.28
N SER A 49 -9.16 1.70 -15.67
CA SER A 49 -9.16 2.95 -14.90
C SER A 49 -10.42 3.16 -14.05
N ARG A 50 -11.31 2.18 -13.97
CA ARG A 50 -12.62 2.34 -13.34
C ARG A 50 -12.81 1.35 -12.22
N PHE A 51 -13.63 1.76 -11.24
CA PHE A 51 -14.13 0.85 -10.22
C PHE A 51 -15.65 1.01 -10.04
N THR A 52 -16.26 -0.03 -9.54
CA THR A 52 -17.67 -0.05 -9.12
C THR A 52 -17.69 -0.20 -7.60
N ASP A 53 -18.47 0.64 -6.93
CA ASP A 53 -18.66 0.55 -5.48
C ASP A 53 -19.69 -0.53 -5.10
N VAL A 54 -19.84 -0.79 -3.81
CA VAL A 54 -20.80 -1.77 -3.27
C VAL A 54 -22.28 -1.40 -3.49
N ASP A 55 -22.55 -0.21 -3.95
CA ASP A 55 -23.88 0.28 -4.30
C ASP A 55 -24.16 0.24 -5.81
N GLY A 56 -23.14 -0.16 -6.62
CA GLY A 56 -23.22 -0.25 -8.07
C GLY A 56 -22.94 1.07 -8.80
N ASN A 57 -22.44 2.09 -8.13
CA ASN A 57 -22.01 3.31 -8.80
C ASN A 57 -20.63 3.09 -9.45
N GLU A 58 -20.45 3.60 -10.67
CA GLU A 58 -19.17 3.53 -11.39
C GLU A 58 -18.40 4.84 -11.29
N PHE A 59 -17.09 4.75 -11.05
CA PHE A 59 -16.18 5.89 -10.93
C PHE A 59 -14.92 5.69 -11.75
N ILE A 60 -14.28 6.80 -12.14
CA ILE A 60 -12.91 6.78 -12.65
C ILE A 60 -11.98 6.92 -11.45
N ASP A 61 -10.99 6.02 -11.34
CA ASP A 61 -10.01 6.06 -10.25
C ASP A 61 -8.80 6.92 -10.63
N TYR A 62 -8.70 8.09 -10.01
CA TYR A 62 -7.52 8.95 -10.10
C TYR A 62 -6.50 8.70 -8.99
N LEU A 63 -6.83 7.84 -8.02
CA LEU A 63 -5.97 7.56 -6.87
C LEU A 63 -5.01 6.38 -7.13
N CYS A 64 -5.33 5.52 -8.10
CA CYS A 64 -4.54 4.35 -8.50
C CYS A 64 -4.11 3.48 -7.32
N ALA A 65 -5.03 3.22 -6.37
CA ALA A 65 -4.81 2.49 -5.12
C ALA A 65 -3.62 3.04 -4.29
N LEU A 66 -3.40 4.36 -4.31
CA LEU A 66 -2.25 5.09 -3.75
C LEU A 66 -0.93 4.86 -4.54
N GLY A 67 -1.02 4.60 -5.83
CA GLY A 67 0.08 4.57 -6.78
C GLY A 67 0.49 3.21 -7.35
N PRO A 68 0.19 2.04 -6.74
CA PRO A 68 0.68 0.77 -7.27
C PRO A 68 -0.03 0.29 -8.54
N ILE A 69 -1.22 0.80 -8.87
CA ILE A 69 -2.01 0.36 -10.05
C ILE A 69 -1.60 1.16 -11.29
N THR A 70 -0.38 0.97 -11.77
CA THR A 70 0.15 1.70 -12.93
C THR A 70 -0.33 1.16 -14.26
N LEU A 71 -0.69 -0.13 -14.33
CA LEU A 71 -1.21 -0.78 -15.54
C LEU A 71 -2.74 -0.78 -15.61
N GLY A 72 -3.41 -0.21 -14.61
CA GLY A 72 -4.84 -0.34 -14.42
C GLY A 72 -5.22 -1.58 -13.61
N TYR A 73 -6.47 -1.60 -13.17
CA TYR A 73 -7.04 -2.72 -12.44
C TYR A 73 -7.25 -3.93 -13.35
N ASN A 74 -7.12 -5.11 -12.78
CA ASN A 74 -7.46 -6.37 -13.44
C ASN A 74 -6.72 -6.60 -14.77
N TYR A 75 -5.44 -6.25 -14.83
CA TYR A 75 -4.63 -6.37 -16.04
C TYR A 75 -4.43 -7.84 -16.41
N GLU A 76 -4.97 -8.24 -17.57
CA GLU A 76 -5.19 -9.64 -17.94
C GLU A 76 -3.92 -10.50 -17.91
N SER A 77 -2.82 -10.05 -18.50
CA SER A 77 -1.60 -10.87 -18.56
C SER A 77 -0.96 -11.08 -17.18
N VAL A 78 -1.10 -10.11 -16.27
CA VAL A 78 -0.66 -10.24 -14.87
C VAL A 78 -1.53 -11.24 -14.13
N ASN A 79 -2.85 -11.16 -14.30
CA ASN A 79 -3.78 -12.10 -13.67
C ASN A 79 -3.55 -13.54 -14.13
N ILE A 80 -3.34 -13.76 -15.43
CA ILE A 80 -3.01 -15.09 -15.98
C ILE A 80 -1.75 -15.62 -15.33
N ALA A 81 -0.68 -14.83 -15.26
CA ALA A 81 0.57 -15.23 -14.63
C ALA A 81 0.41 -15.59 -13.13
N ILE A 82 -0.40 -14.82 -12.40
CA ILE A 82 -0.71 -15.08 -11.00
C ILE A 82 -1.49 -16.41 -10.86
N ILE A 83 -2.52 -16.62 -11.66
CA ILE A 83 -3.33 -17.85 -11.63
C ILE A 83 -2.47 -19.08 -11.94
N GLU A 84 -1.59 -18.99 -12.92
CA GLU A 84 -0.69 -20.11 -13.27
C GLU A 84 0.33 -20.37 -12.14
N GLN A 85 0.82 -19.34 -11.47
CA GLN A 85 1.71 -19.53 -10.32
C GLN A 85 0.97 -20.09 -9.09
N LEU A 86 -0.27 -19.70 -8.84
CA LEU A 86 -1.10 -20.26 -7.76
C LEU A 86 -1.25 -21.79 -7.88
N LYS A 87 -1.39 -22.32 -9.08
CA LYS A 87 -1.46 -23.77 -9.33
C LYS A 87 -0.18 -24.52 -8.91
N LYS A 88 0.96 -23.82 -8.85
CA LYS A 88 2.28 -24.36 -8.47
C LYS A 88 2.64 -24.08 -7.01
N GLY A 89 1.89 -23.21 -6.34
CA GLY A 89 2.16 -22.73 -5.00
C GLY A 89 2.79 -21.33 -4.99
N ILE A 90 2.66 -20.65 -3.85
CA ILE A 90 3.11 -19.24 -3.66
C ILE A 90 3.97 -19.05 -2.43
N LEU A 91 4.09 -20.06 -1.58
CA LEU A 91 4.88 -20.03 -0.36
C LEU A 91 5.72 -21.30 -0.29
N PHE A 92 7.04 -21.13 -0.24
CA PHE A 92 7.98 -22.24 -0.28
C PHE A 92 8.98 -22.16 0.86
N SER A 93 9.47 -23.31 1.32
CA SER A 93 10.52 -23.39 2.35
C SER A 93 11.91 -23.05 1.81
N LEU A 94 12.08 -23.05 0.50
CA LEU A 94 13.33 -22.72 -0.20
C LEU A 94 13.09 -21.56 -1.17
N PRO A 95 14.15 -20.84 -1.57
CA PRO A 95 14.06 -19.80 -2.59
C PRO A 95 13.43 -20.31 -3.88
N HIS A 96 12.61 -19.50 -4.51
CA HIS A 96 12.01 -19.82 -5.79
C HIS A 96 12.77 -19.14 -6.94
N ARG A 97 12.82 -19.76 -8.11
CA ARG A 97 13.54 -19.23 -9.28
C ARG A 97 13.11 -17.81 -9.67
N SER A 98 11.85 -17.44 -9.45
CA SER A 98 11.37 -16.09 -9.76
C SER A 98 12.06 -14.97 -8.96
N GLU A 99 12.63 -15.28 -7.79
CA GLU A 99 13.44 -14.31 -7.04
C GLU A 99 14.70 -13.95 -7.81
N VAL A 100 15.35 -14.97 -8.42
CA VAL A 100 16.57 -14.76 -9.23
C VAL A 100 16.21 -14.01 -10.51
N GLU A 101 15.23 -14.49 -11.26
CA GLU A 101 14.79 -13.90 -12.53
C GLU A 101 14.37 -12.44 -12.36
N LEU A 102 13.64 -12.11 -11.29
CA LEU A 102 13.24 -10.75 -10.98
C LEU A 102 14.43 -9.88 -10.55
N SER A 103 15.36 -10.41 -9.75
CA SER A 103 16.57 -9.69 -9.34
C SER A 103 17.44 -9.33 -10.55
N GLU A 104 17.63 -10.25 -11.48
CA GLU A 104 18.35 -10.01 -12.73
C GLU A 104 17.70 -8.90 -13.57
N LEU A 105 16.36 -8.93 -13.67
CA LEU A 105 15.60 -7.88 -14.35
C LEU A 105 15.78 -6.52 -13.69
N PHE A 106 15.73 -6.45 -12.35
CA PHE A 106 15.97 -5.21 -11.60
C PHE A 106 17.38 -4.66 -11.83
N CYS A 107 18.41 -5.48 -11.70
CA CYS A 107 19.79 -5.06 -11.91
C CYS A 107 20.03 -4.61 -13.37
N LYS A 108 19.36 -5.23 -14.34
CA LYS A 108 19.43 -4.81 -15.74
C LYS A 108 18.71 -3.48 -15.99
N THR A 109 17.61 -3.22 -15.27
CA THR A 109 16.75 -2.05 -15.51
C THR A 109 17.21 -0.82 -14.74
N ILE A 110 17.78 -1.01 -13.55
CA ILE A 110 18.22 0.07 -12.66
C ILE A 110 19.76 0.12 -12.68
N PRO A 111 20.37 1.12 -13.33
CA PRO A 111 21.82 1.14 -13.65
C PRO A 111 22.76 1.12 -12.44
N TYR A 112 22.26 1.45 -11.24
CA TYR A 112 23.04 1.49 -9.99
C TYR A 112 22.65 0.41 -9.00
N ALA A 113 21.87 -0.59 -9.44
CA ALA A 113 21.49 -1.73 -8.62
C ALA A 113 22.40 -2.91 -8.93
N ASP A 114 23.34 -3.22 -8.05
CA ASP A 114 24.21 -4.39 -8.18
C ASP A 114 23.55 -5.66 -7.62
N MET A 115 22.72 -5.50 -6.59
CA MET A 115 22.03 -6.59 -5.91
C MET A 115 20.64 -6.15 -5.44
N VAL A 116 19.73 -7.10 -5.30
CA VAL A 116 18.34 -6.84 -4.85
C VAL A 116 18.00 -7.72 -3.67
N LYS A 117 17.34 -7.13 -2.68
CA LYS A 117 16.73 -7.82 -1.55
C LYS A 117 15.24 -7.51 -1.54
N PHE A 118 14.41 -8.52 -1.74
CA PHE A 118 12.95 -8.38 -1.62
C PHE A 118 12.51 -8.51 -0.17
N GLU A 119 11.57 -7.66 0.20
CA GLU A 119 10.94 -7.66 1.52
C GLU A 119 9.41 -7.70 1.38
N LYS A 120 8.72 -8.02 2.47
CA LYS A 120 7.27 -8.22 2.46
C LYS A 120 6.47 -6.93 2.27
N SER A 121 7.03 -5.80 2.70
CA SER A 121 6.39 -4.47 2.61
C SER A 121 7.44 -3.38 2.51
N GLY A 122 7.02 -2.17 2.12
CA GLY A 122 7.89 -0.99 2.11
C GLY A 122 8.52 -0.71 3.48
N SER A 123 7.77 -0.87 4.57
CA SER A 123 8.29 -0.72 5.94
C SER A 123 9.41 -1.70 6.26
N ASN A 124 9.25 -2.96 5.88
CA ASN A 124 10.31 -3.96 6.04
C ASN A 124 11.55 -3.60 5.21
N ALA A 125 11.36 -3.17 3.96
CA ALA A 125 12.45 -2.76 3.08
C ALA A 125 13.21 -1.55 3.65
N VAL A 126 12.51 -0.52 4.12
CA VAL A 126 13.12 0.65 4.78
C VAL A 126 13.89 0.24 6.03
N THR A 127 13.32 -0.62 6.86
CA THR A 127 14.02 -1.13 8.06
C THR A 127 15.30 -1.90 7.68
N GLY A 128 15.22 -2.74 6.65
CA GLY A 128 16.38 -3.45 6.10
C GLY A 128 17.47 -2.49 5.60
N ALA A 129 17.07 -1.49 4.83
CA ALA A 129 17.99 -0.47 4.30
C ALA A 129 18.67 0.34 5.41
N VAL A 130 17.92 0.77 6.42
CA VAL A 130 18.48 1.48 7.58
C VAL A 130 19.49 0.61 8.36
N ARG A 131 19.17 -0.66 8.56
CA ARG A 131 20.12 -1.61 9.20
C ARG A 131 21.39 -1.77 8.39
N ALA A 132 21.27 -1.93 7.08
CA ALA A 132 22.43 -2.02 6.19
C ALA A 132 23.26 -0.74 6.20
N ALA A 133 22.62 0.44 6.13
CA ALA A 133 23.28 1.73 6.18
C ALA A 133 24.06 1.94 7.50
N ARG A 134 23.46 1.60 8.64
CA ARG A 134 24.14 1.66 9.94
C ARG A 134 25.32 0.69 10.03
N ALA A 135 25.14 -0.54 9.55
CA ALA A 135 26.21 -1.52 9.54
C ALA A 135 27.39 -1.08 8.68
N TYR A 136 27.11 -0.48 7.53
CA TYR A 136 28.14 0.02 6.60
C TYR A 136 28.85 1.27 7.13
N THR A 137 28.08 2.28 7.55
CA THR A 137 28.64 3.58 7.96
C THR A 137 29.15 3.63 9.39
N LYS A 138 28.76 2.67 10.23
CA LYS A 138 28.98 2.65 11.70
C LYS A 138 28.38 3.88 12.41
N ARG A 139 27.30 4.46 11.85
CA ARG A 139 26.60 5.62 12.41
C ARG A 139 25.18 5.21 12.83
N ASP A 140 24.76 5.69 14.02
CA ASP A 140 23.43 5.37 14.57
C ASP A 140 22.36 6.35 14.12
N LYS A 141 22.72 7.62 13.90
CA LYS A 141 21.78 8.70 13.58
C LYS A 141 21.32 8.61 12.14
N ILE A 142 19.99 8.71 11.95
CA ILE A 142 19.33 8.76 10.65
C ILE A 142 18.63 10.11 10.53
N ALA A 143 18.89 10.83 9.45
CA ALA A 143 18.12 12.00 9.06
C ALA A 143 17.02 11.59 8.07
N TYR A 144 15.83 12.12 8.24
CA TYR A 144 14.73 11.95 7.27
C TYR A 144 14.11 13.29 6.93
N CYS A 145 13.53 13.40 5.73
CA CYS A 145 12.88 14.61 5.24
C CYS A 145 11.40 14.34 5.00
N GLY A 146 10.55 15.21 5.56
CA GLY A 146 9.10 15.11 5.41
C GLY A 146 8.44 14.07 6.32
N GLY A 147 7.12 14.11 6.41
CA GLY A 147 6.30 13.20 7.21
C GLY A 147 5.68 12.05 6.44
N GLY A 148 5.95 11.94 5.13
CA GLY A 148 5.37 10.90 4.28
C GLY A 148 6.23 9.63 4.26
N GLY A 149 5.55 8.47 4.19
CA GLY A 149 6.21 7.18 4.02
C GLY A 149 6.70 6.50 5.30
N ILE A 150 6.47 7.07 6.45
CA ILE A 150 6.69 6.41 7.74
C ILE A 150 5.37 5.77 8.15
N TRP A 151 5.28 4.45 7.98
CA TRP A 151 4.03 3.75 8.20
C TRP A 151 4.01 3.00 9.54
N HIS A 152 4.45 1.77 9.51
CA HIS A 152 4.49 0.88 10.67
C HIS A 152 5.91 0.52 11.08
N ASP A 153 6.89 1.32 10.66
CA ASP A 153 8.29 1.12 10.97
C ASP A 153 8.58 1.58 12.39
N TRP A 154 9.65 1.10 12.95
CA TRP A 154 10.12 1.57 14.24
C TRP A 154 10.38 3.09 14.26
N GLN A 155 10.68 3.71 13.11
CA GLN A 155 10.80 5.16 13.00
C GLN A 155 9.47 5.89 13.26
N ALA A 156 8.34 5.29 12.97
CA ALA A 156 7.02 5.87 13.24
C ALA A 156 6.78 6.06 14.75
N ALA A 157 7.38 5.22 15.58
CA ALA A 157 7.31 5.36 17.04
C ALA A 157 8.00 6.63 17.56
N MET A 158 8.89 7.22 16.77
CA MET A 158 9.59 8.48 17.11
C MET A 158 8.76 9.72 16.75
N VAL A 159 7.65 9.56 16.04
CA VAL A 159 6.95 10.65 15.37
C VAL A 159 5.84 11.27 16.18
N SER A 160 5.21 10.59 17.11
CA SER A 160 4.30 11.17 18.08
C SER A 160 3.54 10.12 18.91
N ARG A 161 3.23 10.43 20.15
CA ARG A 161 2.34 9.62 21.01
C ARG A 161 0.88 9.60 20.53
N ASP A 162 0.48 10.54 19.67
CA ASP A 162 -0.90 10.78 19.26
C ASP A 162 -1.24 10.21 17.87
N GLY A 163 -0.48 9.20 17.42
CA GLY A 163 -0.87 8.39 16.25
C GLY A 163 -0.57 8.98 14.89
N GLY A 164 0.53 9.69 14.72
CA GLY A 164 1.06 9.81 13.37
C GLY A 164 1.25 11.19 12.76
N VAL A 165 1.10 12.27 13.50
CA VAL A 165 1.56 13.58 13.03
C VAL A 165 2.88 13.92 13.73
N PRO A 166 3.98 14.18 13.00
CA PRO A 166 5.21 14.63 13.60
C PRO A 166 4.95 15.93 14.39
N LYS A 167 5.00 15.87 15.70
CA LYS A 167 5.20 17.07 16.47
C LYS A 167 6.67 17.40 16.35
N PHE A 168 7.01 18.37 15.51
CA PHE A 168 8.31 18.99 15.58
C PHE A 168 8.42 19.59 17.00
N ASN A 169 9.26 19.01 17.84
CA ASN A 169 9.58 19.65 19.11
C ASN A 169 10.14 21.02 18.77
N LYS A 170 9.40 22.05 19.16
CA LYS A 170 9.94 23.39 19.27
C LYS A 170 10.76 23.39 20.56
N GLU A 171 12.02 23.11 20.47
CA GLU A 171 13.08 23.59 21.36
C GLU A 171 14.10 24.35 20.54
#